data_536fcbffb6cc2684672f451950e7dc6f
#
_entry.id   536fcbffb6cc2684672f451950e7dc6f
#
_cell.length_a   1.000
_cell.length_b   1.000
_cell.length_c   1.000
_cell.angle_alpha   90.00
_cell.angle_beta   90.00
_cell.angle_gamma   90.00
#
_symmetry.space_group_name_H-M   'P 1'
#
loop_
_entity.id
_entity.type
_entity.pdbx_description
1 polymer ?
#
loop_
_entity_poly.entity_id
_entity_poly.type
_entity_poly.pdbx_seq_one_letter_code
_entity_poly.pdbx_strand_id
1 'polypeptide(L)'
;MKDIYFKTIVVPTKYPDLFADFLLSTTQEAIEEVLFNTLKNMDFDYFGNSSDVIPEQAFIIYSSKEPAPLLQDLRLFCETLTQRTQQNDIGVYHHTSVHDLLDWIKTYQENTTPITCGKFHIVPSWVSSLGDENTIILDPALAFGTGRHESSAMILEMLSRLSCLKGRLALDIGCGSGILSLALAKLGARIHACDTDTLAITESTKNFAKNGLALDRIWHGSVEQIPKNTFYDFITINIIPEVIAELYPAVLEASAEGTMVFLSGILESKKDAILDIYNKGFRILECLNQNEWVCLRLERAKQT
;
A
#
# COMPACT_ATOMS: atom_id res chain seq x y z
N MET A 1 -27.41 -3.22 -15.37
CA MET A 1 -26.43 -2.44 -16.15
C MET A 1 -25.17 -3.26 -16.19
N LYS A 2 -24.50 -3.41 -17.33
CA LYS A 2 -23.17 -4.01 -17.34
C LYS A 2 -22.23 -3.01 -16.66
N ASP A 3 -21.55 -3.44 -15.62
CA ASP A 3 -20.50 -2.63 -14.99
C ASP A 3 -19.30 -2.67 -15.92
N ILE A 4 -19.05 -1.56 -16.61
CA ILE A 4 -17.91 -1.38 -17.50
C ILE A 4 -16.87 -0.48 -16.85
N TYR A 5 -15.63 -0.65 -17.23
CA TYR A 5 -14.56 0.29 -16.91
C TYR A 5 -13.80 0.68 -18.18
N PHE A 6 -13.17 1.83 -18.12
CA PHE A 6 -12.33 2.36 -19.17
C PHE A 6 -10.86 2.18 -18.79
N LYS A 7 -10.08 1.60 -19.71
CA LYS A 7 -8.63 1.62 -19.63
C LYS A 7 -8.15 2.72 -20.57
N THR A 8 -7.64 3.81 -20.00
CA THR A 8 -7.10 4.93 -20.77
C THR A 8 -5.59 4.93 -20.63
N ILE A 9 -4.88 4.88 -21.77
CA ILE A 9 -3.44 4.97 -21.85
C ILE A 9 -3.09 6.38 -22.32
N VAL A 10 -2.20 7.04 -21.61
CA VAL A 10 -1.74 8.40 -21.87
C VAL A 10 -0.22 8.37 -22.01
N VAL A 11 0.27 8.85 -23.16
CA VAL A 11 1.69 8.80 -23.52
C VAL A 11 2.15 10.21 -23.88
N PRO A 12 2.70 10.96 -22.93
CA PRO A 12 3.19 12.32 -23.18
C PRO A 12 4.49 12.28 -23.99
N THR A 13 4.64 13.21 -24.92
CA THR A 13 5.87 13.35 -25.72
C THR A 13 7.00 14.00 -24.92
N LYS A 14 6.66 14.82 -23.92
CA LYS A 14 7.60 15.51 -23.02
C LYS A 14 7.02 15.64 -21.62
N TYR A 15 7.90 15.87 -20.64
CA TYR A 15 7.56 16.16 -19.25
C TYR A 15 6.69 15.09 -18.57
N PRO A 16 7.04 13.79 -18.65
CA PRO A 16 6.21 12.73 -18.11
C PRO A 16 5.83 12.95 -16.64
N ASP A 17 6.77 13.44 -15.81
CA ASP A 17 6.50 13.71 -14.39
C ASP A 17 5.36 14.73 -14.18
N LEU A 18 5.32 15.81 -14.99
CA LEU A 18 4.23 16.80 -14.90
C LEU A 18 2.89 16.21 -15.35
N PHE A 19 2.90 15.29 -16.31
CA PHE A 19 1.70 14.58 -16.71
C PHE A 19 1.25 13.58 -15.65
N ALA A 20 2.18 12.89 -14.97
CA ALA A 20 1.86 12.02 -13.84
C ALA A 20 1.14 12.79 -12.73
N ASP A 21 1.71 13.92 -12.29
CA ASP A 21 1.13 14.79 -11.26
C ASP A 21 -0.24 15.32 -11.68
N PHE A 22 -0.38 15.76 -12.95
CA PHE A 22 -1.65 16.22 -13.49
C PHE A 22 -2.70 15.11 -13.47
N LEU A 23 -2.37 13.91 -13.94
CA LEU A 23 -3.27 12.77 -13.98
C LEU A 23 -3.71 12.36 -12.57
N LEU A 24 -2.79 12.25 -11.62
CA LEU A 24 -3.09 11.94 -10.21
C LEU A 24 -4.05 12.96 -9.61
N SER A 25 -3.78 14.25 -9.81
CA SER A 25 -4.61 15.32 -9.25
C SER A 25 -5.99 15.41 -9.88
N THR A 26 -6.10 15.13 -11.19
CA THR A 26 -7.35 15.27 -11.96
C THR A 26 -8.25 14.06 -11.80
N THR A 27 -7.70 12.86 -11.84
CA THR A 27 -8.49 11.64 -11.81
C THR A 27 -8.78 11.16 -10.39
N GLN A 28 -7.86 11.38 -9.44
CA GLN A 28 -7.85 10.78 -8.10
C GLN A 28 -7.88 9.25 -8.14
N GLU A 29 -7.46 8.66 -9.26
CA GLU A 29 -7.36 7.22 -9.49
C GLU A 29 -5.90 6.77 -9.40
N ALA A 30 -5.68 5.48 -9.18
CA ALA A 30 -4.34 4.91 -9.26
C ALA A 30 -3.85 4.93 -10.72
N ILE A 31 -2.59 5.28 -10.91
CA ILE A 31 -1.93 5.33 -12.21
C ILE A 31 -0.83 4.28 -12.25
N GLU A 32 -0.87 3.42 -13.27
CA GLU A 32 0.20 2.48 -13.55
C GLU A 32 1.18 3.13 -14.53
N GLU A 33 2.43 3.24 -14.14
CA GLU A 33 3.51 3.73 -15.01
C GLU A 33 4.18 2.56 -15.73
N VAL A 34 4.30 2.66 -17.05
CA VAL A 34 4.91 1.64 -17.89
C VAL A 34 5.84 2.26 -18.93
N LEU A 35 6.80 1.48 -19.44
CA LEU A 35 7.61 1.89 -20.57
C LEU A 35 6.79 1.84 -21.86
N PHE A 36 6.82 2.89 -22.66
CA PHE A 36 6.08 2.96 -23.91
C PHE A 36 6.37 1.80 -24.88
N ASN A 37 7.60 1.32 -24.92
CA ASN A 37 7.99 0.21 -25.77
C ASN A 37 7.31 -1.14 -25.42
N THR A 38 6.68 -1.24 -24.25
CA THR A 38 5.89 -2.42 -23.84
C THR A 38 4.50 -2.45 -24.46
N LEU A 39 4.02 -1.31 -24.96
CA LEU A 39 2.68 -1.13 -25.57
C LEU A 39 2.69 -1.39 -27.09
N LYS A 40 3.23 -2.54 -27.49
CA LYS A 40 3.35 -2.91 -28.90
C LYS A 40 1.97 -3.20 -29.52
N ASN A 41 1.81 -2.82 -30.81
CA ASN A 41 0.64 -3.10 -31.64
C ASN A 41 -0.69 -2.45 -31.19
N MET A 42 -0.62 -1.28 -30.56
CA MET A 42 -1.80 -0.48 -30.21
C MET A 42 -1.90 0.71 -31.15
N ASP A 43 -3.12 1.02 -31.57
CA ASP A 43 -3.41 2.25 -32.30
C ASP A 43 -3.64 3.37 -31.30
N PHE A 44 -2.92 4.48 -31.48
CA PHE A 44 -3.03 5.65 -30.63
C PHE A 44 -3.60 6.83 -31.42
N ASP A 45 -4.58 7.49 -30.84
CA ASP A 45 -4.95 8.84 -31.23
C ASP A 45 -3.92 9.84 -30.67
N TYR A 46 -3.79 10.99 -31.33
CA TYR A 46 -2.84 12.01 -30.93
C TYR A 46 -3.49 13.39 -30.89
N PHE A 47 -3.13 14.18 -29.90
CA PHE A 47 -3.38 15.60 -29.88
C PHE A 47 -2.16 16.38 -29.38
N GLY A 48 -2.00 17.60 -29.88
CA GLY A 48 -0.84 18.45 -29.66
C GLY A 48 -0.21 18.88 -30.98
N ASN A 49 0.91 19.57 -30.91
CA ASN A 49 1.68 19.89 -32.09
C ASN A 49 2.52 18.68 -32.52
N SER A 50 2.81 18.58 -33.83
CA SER A 50 3.59 17.46 -34.38
C SER A 50 4.92 17.29 -33.62
N SER A 51 5.26 16.09 -33.24
CA SER A 51 6.47 15.77 -32.50
C SER A 51 7.15 14.55 -33.13
N ASP A 52 8.45 14.70 -33.42
CA ASP A 52 9.35 13.59 -33.80
C ASP A 52 9.93 12.88 -32.56
N VAL A 53 9.49 13.26 -31.36
CA VAL A 53 9.96 12.71 -30.10
C VAL A 53 9.33 11.33 -29.88
N ILE A 54 10.18 10.33 -29.67
CA ILE A 54 9.73 8.98 -29.28
C ILE A 54 9.50 9.01 -27.78
N PRO A 55 8.26 8.79 -27.31
CA PRO A 55 7.98 8.76 -25.87
C PRO A 55 8.69 7.59 -25.19
N GLU A 56 9.09 7.78 -23.93
CA GLU A 56 9.72 6.73 -23.14
C GLU A 56 8.72 6.09 -22.14
N GLN A 57 7.85 6.92 -21.59
CA GLN A 57 6.92 6.54 -20.52
C GLN A 57 5.46 6.65 -20.99
N ALA A 58 4.63 5.80 -20.41
CA ALA A 58 3.19 5.82 -20.58
C ALA A 58 2.50 5.61 -19.23
N PHE A 59 1.31 6.16 -19.09
CA PHE A 59 0.46 6.07 -17.91
C PHE A 59 -0.83 5.35 -18.26
N ILE A 60 -1.20 4.36 -17.46
CA ILE A 60 -2.43 3.60 -17.61
C ILE A 60 -3.37 3.95 -16.45
N ILE A 61 -4.56 4.38 -16.78
CA ILE A 61 -5.61 4.75 -15.82
C ILE A 61 -6.78 3.80 -16.03
N TYR A 62 -7.26 3.24 -14.92
CA TYR A 62 -8.47 2.42 -14.91
C TYR A 62 -9.55 3.19 -14.16
N SER A 63 -10.68 3.49 -14.82
CA SER A 63 -11.74 4.30 -14.23
C SER A 63 -13.11 3.81 -14.67
N SER A 64 -14.10 3.96 -13.80
CA SER A 64 -15.52 3.78 -14.15
C SER A 64 -16.12 5.01 -14.83
N LYS A 65 -15.38 6.13 -14.87
CA LYS A 65 -15.83 7.39 -15.48
C LYS A 65 -15.47 7.42 -16.96
N GLU A 66 -16.36 8.00 -17.76
CA GLU A 66 -16.12 8.27 -19.18
C GLU A 66 -14.81 9.05 -19.39
N PRO A 67 -13.95 8.65 -20.34
CA PRO A 67 -12.63 9.27 -20.53
C PRO A 67 -12.65 10.63 -21.22
N ALA A 68 -13.76 11.00 -21.86
CA ALA A 68 -13.84 12.23 -22.65
C ALA A 68 -13.51 13.52 -21.84
N PRO A 69 -13.99 13.71 -20.61
CA PRO A 69 -13.59 14.86 -19.79
C PRO A 69 -12.08 14.88 -19.50
N LEU A 70 -11.50 13.75 -19.14
CA LEU A 70 -10.06 13.65 -18.89
C LEU A 70 -9.24 14.00 -20.12
N LEU A 71 -9.63 13.51 -21.30
CA LEU A 71 -8.94 13.82 -22.57
C LEU A 71 -9.07 15.31 -22.94
N GLN A 72 -10.17 15.95 -22.59
CA GLN A 72 -10.34 17.40 -22.78
C GLN A 72 -9.41 18.18 -21.85
N ASP A 73 -9.34 17.80 -20.58
CA ASP A 73 -8.47 18.43 -19.59
C ASP A 73 -6.97 18.23 -19.96
N LEU A 74 -6.58 17.04 -20.43
CA LEU A 74 -5.24 16.76 -20.94
C LEU A 74 -4.88 17.64 -22.12
N ARG A 75 -5.82 17.87 -23.06
CA ARG A 75 -5.59 18.75 -24.20
C ARG A 75 -5.32 20.19 -23.73
N LEU A 76 -6.14 20.70 -22.82
CA LEU A 76 -5.96 22.03 -22.24
C LEU A 76 -4.62 22.14 -21.46
N PHE A 77 -4.23 21.08 -20.79
CA PHE A 77 -2.96 21.00 -20.10
C PHE A 77 -1.77 21.08 -21.08
N CYS A 78 -1.80 20.33 -22.19
CA CYS A 78 -0.81 20.44 -23.27
C CYS A 78 -0.71 21.87 -23.84
N GLU A 79 -1.84 22.51 -24.12
CA GLU A 79 -1.88 23.89 -24.63
C GLU A 79 -1.24 24.85 -23.60
N THR A 80 -1.56 24.67 -22.33
CA THR A 80 -0.99 25.49 -21.23
C THR A 80 0.52 25.31 -21.12
N LEU A 81 1.01 24.07 -21.18
CA LEU A 81 2.45 23.77 -21.15
C LEU A 81 3.16 24.37 -22.38
N THR A 82 2.58 24.23 -23.56
CA THR A 82 3.13 24.81 -24.80
C THR A 82 3.27 26.33 -24.70
N GLN A 83 2.26 27.02 -24.17
CA GLN A 83 2.32 28.48 -23.96
C GLN A 83 3.37 28.89 -22.93
N ARG A 84 3.48 28.16 -21.81
CA ARG A 84 4.41 28.47 -20.72
C ARG A 84 5.86 28.19 -21.09
N THR A 85 6.11 27.09 -21.81
CA THR A 85 7.47 26.66 -22.16
C THR A 85 7.93 27.20 -23.51
N GLN A 86 7.03 27.71 -24.33
CA GLN A 86 7.27 28.10 -25.74
C GLN A 86 7.81 26.94 -26.60
N GLN A 87 7.51 25.71 -26.23
CA GLN A 87 7.91 24.50 -26.95
C GLN A 87 6.70 23.95 -27.74
N ASN A 88 6.91 23.67 -29.03
CA ASN A 88 5.85 23.27 -29.94
C ASN A 88 5.73 21.74 -30.12
N ASP A 89 6.52 20.96 -29.39
CA ASP A 89 6.58 19.50 -29.48
C ASP A 89 5.98 18.79 -28.26
N ILE A 90 5.09 19.47 -27.56
CA ILE A 90 4.31 18.89 -26.44
C ILE A 90 2.99 18.36 -26.98
N GLY A 91 2.76 17.10 -26.73
CA GLY A 91 1.54 16.40 -27.12
C GLY A 91 1.36 15.09 -26.37
N VAL A 92 0.26 14.43 -26.65
CA VAL A 92 -0.12 13.18 -25.99
C VAL A 92 -0.65 12.21 -27.04
N TYR A 93 -0.08 11.01 -27.07
CA TYR A 93 -0.72 9.86 -27.66
C TYR A 93 -1.64 9.25 -26.61
N HIS A 94 -2.85 8.86 -27.02
CA HIS A 94 -3.78 8.22 -26.10
C HIS A 94 -4.53 7.09 -26.78
N HIS A 95 -4.89 6.13 -25.96
CA HIS A 95 -5.75 5.03 -26.37
C HIS A 95 -6.76 4.75 -25.27
N THR A 96 -8.02 4.56 -25.62
CA THR A 96 -9.03 4.17 -24.66
C THR A 96 -9.73 2.89 -25.13
N SER A 97 -9.80 1.93 -24.25
CA SER A 97 -10.57 0.71 -24.47
C SER A 97 -11.61 0.52 -23.38
N VAL A 98 -12.76 -0.01 -23.76
CA VAL A 98 -13.85 -0.33 -22.84
C VAL A 98 -13.77 -1.81 -22.51
N HIS A 99 -13.83 -2.13 -21.23
CA HIS A 99 -13.76 -3.50 -20.75
C HIS A 99 -14.97 -3.83 -19.87
N ASP A 100 -15.41 -5.05 -19.93
CA ASP A 100 -16.38 -5.58 -18.96
C ASP A 100 -15.65 -5.76 -17.60
N LEU A 101 -16.23 -5.24 -16.55
CA LEU A 101 -15.65 -5.37 -15.20
C LEU A 101 -15.45 -6.85 -14.82
N LEU A 102 -16.34 -7.73 -15.30
CA LEU A 102 -16.23 -9.17 -15.06
C LEU A 102 -15.01 -9.78 -15.75
N ASP A 103 -14.68 -9.35 -16.97
CA ASP A 103 -13.49 -9.85 -17.67
C ASP A 103 -12.20 -9.37 -17.02
N TRP A 104 -12.18 -8.13 -16.52
CA TRP A 104 -11.06 -7.62 -15.74
C TRP A 104 -10.89 -8.38 -14.44
N ILE A 105 -11.98 -8.56 -13.69
CA ILE A 105 -11.96 -9.33 -12.44
C ILE A 105 -11.42 -10.73 -12.71
N LYS A 106 -11.86 -11.39 -13.75
CA LYS A 106 -11.42 -12.73 -14.12
C LYS A 106 -9.93 -12.77 -14.48
N THR A 107 -9.48 -11.88 -15.35
CA THR A 107 -8.06 -11.76 -15.73
C THR A 107 -7.18 -11.43 -14.52
N TYR A 108 -7.66 -10.55 -13.65
CA TYR A 108 -6.99 -10.19 -12.41
C TYR A 108 -6.91 -11.39 -11.44
N GLN A 109 -8.01 -12.13 -11.31
CA GLN A 109 -8.04 -13.35 -10.50
C GLN A 109 -7.09 -14.43 -11.02
N GLU A 110 -7.03 -14.61 -12.35
CA GLU A 110 -6.13 -15.59 -13.00
C GLU A 110 -4.65 -15.22 -12.81
N ASN A 111 -4.32 -13.92 -12.75
CA ASN A 111 -2.95 -13.43 -12.59
C ASN A 111 -2.53 -13.25 -11.11
N THR A 112 -3.47 -13.31 -10.17
CA THR A 112 -3.17 -13.14 -8.76
C THR A 112 -2.82 -14.47 -8.13
N THR A 113 -1.53 -14.70 -7.92
CA THR A 113 -1.02 -15.92 -7.27
C THR A 113 -0.98 -15.76 -5.75
N PRO A 114 -1.22 -16.83 -4.97
CA PRO A 114 -0.91 -16.87 -3.55
C PRO A 114 0.56 -16.54 -3.28
N ILE A 115 0.83 -15.92 -2.12
CA ILE A 115 2.19 -15.67 -1.66
C ILE A 115 2.42 -16.29 -0.29
N THR A 116 3.68 -16.60 0.00
CA THR A 116 4.09 -17.15 1.31
C THR A 116 5.12 -16.21 1.94
N CYS A 117 4.87 -15.78 3.17
CA CYS A 117 5.77 -14.99 3.99
C CYS A 117 5.99 -15.71 5.33
N GLY A 118 7.16 -16.32 5.50
CA GLY A 118 7.41 -17.24 6.60
C GLY A 118 6.41 -18.39 6.62
N LYS A 119 5.67 -18.55 7.71
CA LYS A 119 4.62 -19.58 7.82
C LYS A 119 3.24 -19.14 7.32
N PHE A 120 3.06 -17.83 6.98
CA PHE A 120 1.77 -17.32 6.53
C PHE A 120 1.58 -17.54 5.04
N HIS A 121 0.42 -18.07 4.65
CA HIS A 121 -0.03 -18.23 3.27
C HIS A 121 -1.12 -17.19 2.99
N ILE A 122 -0.77 -16.15 2.23
CA ILE A 122 -1.71 -15.09 1.85
C ILE A 122 -2.37 -15.51 0.54
N VAL A 123 -3.68 -15.74 0.60
CA VAL A 123 -4.46 -16.24 -0.53
C VAL A 123 -5.67 -15.36 -0.78
N PRO A 124 -5.99 -15.06 -2.05
CA PRO A 124 -7.25 -14.41 -2.39
C PRO A 124 -8.45 -15.30 -2.08
N SER A 125 -9.62 -14.69 -1.81
CA SER A 125 -10.84 -15.41 -1.42
C SER A 125 -11.39 -16.37 -2.50
N TRP A 126 -11.06 -16.13 -3.76
CA TRP A 126 -11.44 -16.98 -4.90
C TRP A 126 -10.52 -18.20 -5.10
N VAL A 127 -9.38 -18.24 -4.42
CA VAL A 127 -8.51 -19.42 -4.44
C VAL A 127 -8.98 -20.38 -3.36
N SER A 128 -9.25 -21.64 -3.75
CA SER A 128 -9.57 -22.68 -2.78
C SER A 128 -8.39 -22.84 -1.82
N SER A 129 -8.55 -22.33 -0.60
CA SER A 129 -7.48 -22.36 0.39
C SER A 129 -7.24 -23.78 0.86
N LEU A 130 -5.99 -24.15 1.11
CA LEU A 130 -5.61 -25.41 1.72
C LEU A 130 -6.02 -25.53 3.20
N GLY A 131 -6.64 -24.46 3.75
CA GLY A 131 -7.32 -24.48 5.05
C GLY A 131 -6.43 -24.72 6.26
N ASP A 132 -5.14 -24.34 6.19
CA ASP A 132 -4.28 -24.38 7.36
C ASP A 132 -4.50 -23.19 8.30
N GLU A 133 -4.07 -23.32 9.54
CA GLU A 133 -4.24 -22.29 10.60
C GLU A 133 -3.50 -20.97 10.28
N ASN A 134 -2.49 -21.01 9.41
CA ASN A 134 -1.67 -19.86 9.03
C ASN A 134 -2.13 -19.21 7.71
N THR A 135 -3.20 -19.71 7.11
CA THR A 135 -3.75 -19.12 5.89
C THR A 135 -4.47 -17.81 6.21
N ILE A 136 -4.08 -16.73 5.52
CA ILE A 136 -4.70 -15.41 5.57
C ILE A 136 -5.43 -15.18 4.26
N ILE A 137 -6.75 -15.09 4.31
CA ILE A 137 -7.57 -14.73 3.14
C ILE A 137 -7.53 -13.21 3.01
N LEU A 138 -6.94 -12.73 1.92
CA LEU A 138 -6.80 -11.31 1.63
C LEU A 138 -6.99 -11.06 0.14
N ASP A 139 -8.07 -10.38 -0.21
CA ASP A 139 -8.27 -9.95 -1.57
C ASP A 139 -7.41 -8.71 -1.84
N PRO A 140 -6.69 -8.67 -2.95
CA PRO A 140 -6.03 -7.46 -3.39
C PRO A 140 -7.10 -6.36 -3.57
N ALA A 141 -7.03 -5.33 -2.77
CA ALA A 141 -7.95 -4.21 -2.75
C ALA A 141 -7.19 -2.91 -3.03
N LEU A 142 -7.93 -1.81 -3.10
CA LEU A 142 -7.38 -0.47 -3.26
C LEU A 142 -6.59 0.00 -2.03
N ALA A 143 -6.72 -0.69 -0.88
CA ALA A 143 -5.96 -0.38 0.32
C ALA A 143 -4.54 -0.95 0.26
N PHE A 144 -3.56 -0.19 0.78
CA PHE A 144 -2.17 -0.61 0.90
C PHE A 144 -2.01 -1.86 1.77
N GLY A 145 -1.00 -2.69 1.49
CA GLY A 145 -0.65 -3.84 2.33
C GLY A 145 -1.19 -5.19 1.81
N THR A 146 -0.84 -5.56 0.58
CA THR A 146 -1.19 -6.89 0.01
C THR A 146 -0.25 -8.02 0.46
N GLY A 147 0.79 -7.71 1.25
CA GLY A 147 1.86 -8.63 1.62
C GLY A 147 2.91 -8.87 0.52
N ARG A 148 2.71 -8.33 -0.69
CA ARG A 148 3.65 -8.47 -1.82
C ARG A 148 4.82 -7.50 -1.73
N HIS A 149 4.62 -6.35 -1.13
CA HIS A 149 5.65 -5.35 -0.94
C HIS A 149 6.63 -5.82 0.15
N GLU A 150 7.92 -5.58 -0.06
CA GLU A 150 9.01 -6.00 0.81
C GLU A 150 8.80 -5.58 2.27
N SER A 151 8.33 -4.35 2.47
CA SER A 151 8.09 -3.82 3.82
C SER A 151 7.10 -4.67 4.62
N SER A 152 6.01 -5.13 4.00
CA SER A 152 5.02 -6.00 4.64
C SER A 152 5.54 -7.43 4.79
N ALA A 153 6.22 -7.95 3.75
CA ALA A 153 6.76 -9.30 3.74
C ALA A 153 7.79 -9.52 4.87
N MET A 154 8.67 -8.53 5.11
CA MET A 154 9.67 -8.59 6.18
C MET A 154 9.04 -8.64 7.58
N ILE A 155 7.99 -7.83 7.85
CA ILE A 155 7.29 -7.94 9.15
C ILE A 155 6.62 -9.31 9.28
N LEU A 156 5.90 -9.77 8.25
CA LEU A 156 5.26 -11.09 8.26
C LEU A 156 6.27 -12.21 8.52
N GLU A 157 7.46 -12.14 7.91
CA GLU A 157 8.55 -13.07 8.15
C GLU A 157 8.99 -13.05 9.63
N MET A 158 9.19 -11.85 10.22
CA MET A 158 9.54 -11.74 11.64
C MET A 158 8.41 -12.25 12.55
N LEU A 159 7.15 -11.92 12.26
CA LEU A 159 5.99 -12.40 13.02
C LEU A 159 5.85 -13.92 12.91
N SER A 160 6.20 -14.50 11.78
CA SER A 160 6.10 -15.96 11.55
C SER A 160 6.97 -16.78 12.52
N ARG A 161 8.01 -16.19 13.08
CA ARG A 161 8.92 -16.81 14.04
C ARG A 161 8.42 -16.74 15.48
N LEU A 162 7.33 -16.01 15.72
CA LEU A 162 6.71 -15.94 17.04
C LEU A 162 5.90 -17.23 17.31
N SER A 163 5.88 -17.61 18.57
CA SER A 163 5.01 -18.69 19.09
C SER A 163 3.58 -18.20 19.31
N CYS A 164 2.75 -19.01 19.96
CA CYS A 164 1.36 -18.67 20.29
C CYS A 164 1.28 -17.37 21.14
N LEU A 165 0.45 -16.43 20.68
CA LEU A 165 0.24 -15.13 21.33
C LEU A 165 -1.08 -15.06 22.12
N LYS A 166 -1.64 -16.20 22.49
CA LYS A 166 -2.91 -16.25 23.24
C LYS A 166 -2.83 -15.42 24.53
N GLY A 167 -3.81 -14.52 24.70
CA GLY A 167 -3.90 -13.59 25.82
C GLY A 167 -3.06 -12.31 25.66
N ARG A 168 -2.27 -12.20 24.63
CA ARG A 168 -1.50 -10.99 24.31
C ARG A 168 -2.35 -9.97 23.58
N LEU A 169 -2.02 -8.68 23.78
CA LEU A 169 -2.67 -7.56 23.11
C LEU A 169 -1.70 -6.92 22.12
N ALA A 170 -2.15 -6.77 20.89
CA ALA A 170 -1.37 -6.14 19.82
C ALA A 170 -2.04 -4.86 19.31
N LEU A 171 -1.22 -3.91 18.88
CA LEU A 171 -1.64 -2.69 18.20
C LEU A 171 -1.02 -2.62 16.81
N ASP A 172 -1.86 -2.37 15.80
CA ASP A 172 -1.43 -2.15 14.42
C ASP A 172 -1.74 -0.69 14.04
N ILE A 173 -0.70 0.12 13.86
CA ILE A 173 -0.80 1.56 13.54
C ILE A 173 -0.56 1.75 12.05
N GLY A 174 -1.56 2.31 11.35
CA GLY A 174 -1.58 2.35 9.88
C GLY A 174 -1.90 0.97 9.32
N CYS A 175 -3.02 0.38 9.74
CA CYS A 175 -3.33 -1.03 9.50
C CYS A 175 -3.60 -1.37 8.02
N GLY A 176 -3.98 -0.40 7.18
CA GLY A 176 -4.26 -0.60 5.77
C GLY A 176 -5.26 -1.73 5.52
N SER A 177 -4.86 -2.76 4.80
CA SER A 177 -5.66 -3.97 4.55
C SER A 177 -5.91 -4.82 5.79
N GLY A 178 -5.19 -4.57 6.89
CA GLY A 178 -5.21 -5.37 8.12
C GLY A 178 -4.32 -6.63 8.07
N ILE A 179 -3.43 -6.77 7.11
CA ILE A 179 -2.63 -7.99 6.93
C ILE A 179 -1.75 -8.31 8.15
N LEU A 180 -1.11 -7.30 8.75
CA LEU A 180 -0.27 -7.49 9.95
C LEU A 180 -1.13 -7.82 11.17
N SER A 181 -2.25 -7.13 11.32
CA SER A 181 -3.29 -7.44 12.30
C SER A 181 -3.79 -8.88 12.19
N LEU A 182 -4.08 -9.34 10.96
CA LEU A 182 -4.51 -10.71 10.69
C LEU A 182 -3.43 -11.73 11.06
N ALA A 183 -2.18 -11.48 10.72
CA ALA A 183 -1.06 -12.35 11.08
C ALA A 183 -0.93 -12.49 12.60
N LEU A 184 -1.01 -11.39 13.36
CA LEU A 184 -1.00 -11.40 14.82
C LEU A 184 -2.23 -12.13 15.40
N ALA A 185 -3.42 -11.92 14.82
CA ALA A 185 -4.64 -12.60 15.23
C ALA A 185 -4.59 -14.11 14.97
N LYS A 186 -4.00 -14.55 13.84
CA LYS A 186 -3.74 -15.98 13.56
C LYS A 186 -2.80 -16.62 14.58
N LEU A 187 -1.91 -15.85 15.17
CA LEU A 187 -1.06 -16.31 16.28
C LEU A 187 -1.80 -16.31 17.63
N GLY A 188 -3.03 -15.81 17.69
CA GLY A 188 -3.88 -15.81 18.87
C GLY A 188 -3.90 -14.51 19.65
N ALA A 189 -3.28 -13.44 19.15
CA ALA A 189 -3.34 -12.13 19.81
C ALA A 189 -4.74 -11.49 19.69
N ARG A 190 -5.10 -10.70 20.68
CA ARG A 190 -6.19 -9.74 20.62
C ARG A 190 -5.70 -8.50 19.88
N ILE A 191 -6.54 -7.91 19.03
CA ILE A 191 -6.09 -6.87 18.11
C ILE A 191 -6.82 -5.55 18.34
N HIS A 192 -6.03 -4.50 18.54
CA HIS A 192 -6.40 -3.13 18.31
C HIS A 192 -5.73 -2.64 17.04
N ALA A 193 -6.46 -1.88 16.20
CA ALA A 193 -5.92 -1.36 14.96
C ALA A 193 -6.42 0.07 14.71
N CYS A 194 -5.64 0.86 14.01
CA CYS A 194 -6.06 2.20 13.58
C CYS A 194 -5.47 2.57 12.22
N ASP A 195 -6.19 3.45 11.53
CA ASP A 195 -5.73 4.07 10.29
C ASP A 195 -6.38 5.42 10.11
N THR A 196 -5.69 6.35 9.47
CA THR A 196 -6.20 7.68 9.11
C THR A 196 -7.06 7.65 7.85
N ASP A 197 -7.06 6.54 7.12
CA ASP A 197 -7.91 6.31 5.95
C ASP A 197 -9.14 5.48 6.34
N THR A 198 -10.33 6.03 6.10
CA THR A 198 -11.61 5.33 6.34
C THR A 198 -11.78 4.09 5.45
N LEU A 199 -11.16 4.08 4.25
CA LEU A 199 -11.17 2.93 3.38
C LEU A 199 -10.37 1.78 4.01
N ALA A 200 -9.20 2.05 4.58
CA ALA A 200 -8.39 1.08 5.29
C ALA A 200 -9.16 0.43 6.46
N ILE A 201 -9.89 1.23 7.25
CA ILE A 201 -10.75 0.72 8.34
C ILE A 201 -11.81 -0.24 7.80
N THR A 202 -12.45 0.14 6.70
CA THR A 202 -13.50 -0.68 6.07
C THR A 202 -12.93 -2.00 5.54
N GLU A 203 -11.83 -1.94 4.81
CA GLU A 203 -11.18 -3.11 4.21
C GLU A 203 -10.60 -4.06 5.27
N SER A 204 -9.92 -3.52 6.28
CA SER A 204 -9.42 -4.31 7.40
C SER A 204 -10.55 -5.06 8.11
N THR A 205 -11.67 -4.39 8.38
CA THR A 205 -12.86 -5.02 9.00
C THR A 205 -13.43 -6.15 8.13
N LYS A 206 -13.56 -5.94 6.82
CA LYS A 206 -14.01 -6.97 5.87
C LYS A 206 -13.06 -8.17 5.84
N ASN A 207 -11.75 -7.90 5.83
CA ASN A 207 -10.74 -8.94 5.76
C ASN A 207 -10.73 -9.79 7.05
N PHE A 208 -10.93 -9.19 8.21
CA PHE A 208 -11.13 -9.94 9.46
C PHE A 208 -12.35 -10.86 9.39
N ALA A 209 -13.48 -10.36 8.91
CA ALA A 209 -14.69 -11.16 8.73
C ALA A 209 -14.48 -12.34 7.76
N LYS A 210 -13.77 -12.14 6.63
CA LYS A 210 -13.41 -13.20 5.68
C LYS A 210 -12.57 -14.32 6.32
N ASN A 211 -11.73 -13.96 7.28
CA ASN A 211 -10.88 -14.91 8.00
C ASN A 211 -11.57 -15.56 9.22
N GLY A 212 -12.83 -15.22 9.51
CA GLY A 212 -13.53 -15.69 10.69
C GLY A 212 -12.91 -15.20 12.01
N LEU A 213 -12.20 -14.08 11.97
CA LEU A 213 -11.52 -13.46 13.10
C LEU A 213 -12.26 -12.21 13.54
N ALA A 214 -12.04 -11.79 14.79
CA ALA A 214 -12.60 -10.57 15.35
C ALA A 214 -11.49 -9.57 15.69
N LEU A 215 -11.77 -8.28 15.46
CA LEU A 215 -11.01 -7.17 15.99
C LEU A 215 -11.60 -6.79 17.35
N ASP A 216 -10.76 -6.68 18.38
CA ASP A 216 -11.22 -6.19 19.69
C ASP A 216 -11.60 -4.70 19.58
N ARG A 217 -10.80 -3.96 18.83
CA ARG A 217 -11.04 -2.55 18.56
C ARG A 217 -10.39 -2.11 17.25
N ILE A 218 -11.11 -1.36 16.45
CA ILE A 218 -10.58 -0.65 15.28
C ILE A 218 -11.15 0.77 15.24
N TRP A 219 -10.34 1.78 14.88
CA TRP A 219 -10.83 3.16 14.79
C TRP A 219 -10.14 3.95 13.67
N HIS A 220 -10.90 4.89 13.14
CA HIS A 220 -10.39 5.91 12.22
C HIS A 220 -9.67 6.98 13.03
N GLY A 221 -8.41 7.26 12.67
CA GLY A 221 -7.50 8.18 13.37
C GLY A 221 -6.17 7.52 13.66
N SER A 222 -5.42 8.03 14.62
CA SER A 222 -4.10 7.55 14.98
C SER A 222 -4.00 7.21 16.48
N VAL A 223 -2.83 7.40 17.04
CA VAL A 223 -2.47 7.02 18.42
C VAL A 223 -3.19 7.81 19.52
N GLU A 224 -3.76 8.96 19.18
CA GLU A 224 -4.50 9.82 20.12
C GLU A 224 -5.76 9.17 20.68
N GLN A 225 -6.26 8.11 20.04
CA GLN A 225 -7.43 7.36 20.46
C GLN A 225 -7.08 6.05 21.19
N ILE A 226 -5.81 5.80 21.45
CA ILE A 226 -5.40 4.67 22.29
C ILE A 226 -6.07 4.80 23.67
N PRO A 227 -6.74 3.75 24.18
CA PRO A 227 -7.35 3.80 25.50
C PRO A 227 -6.30 4.10 26.58
N LYS A 228 -6.62 5.00 27.49
CA LYS A 228 -5.73 5.36 28.60
C LYS A 228 -5.32 4.13 29.41
N ASN A 229 -4.08 4.10 29.85
CA ASN A 229 -3.49 3.00 30.66
C ASN A 229 -3.54 1.64 29.93
N THR A 230 -3.53 1.63 28.61
CA THR A 230 -3.42 0.42 27.82
C THR A 230 -1.98 0.22 27.37
N PHE A 231 -1.40 -0.93 27.74
CA PHE A 231 -0.09 -1.35 27.27
C PHE A 231 -0.24 -2.53 26.32
N TYR A 232 0.55 -2.51 25.26
CA TYR A 232 0.54 -3.56 24.26
C TYR A 232 1.75 -4.47 24.40
N ASP A 233 1.56 -5.77 24.17
CA ASP A 233 2.66 -6.72 24.09
C ASP A 233 3.39 -6.62 22.74
N PHE A 234 2.63 -6.27 21.66
CA PHE A 234 3.13 -6.14 20.29
C PHE A 234 2.60 -4.87 19.65
N ILE A 235 3.47 -4.17 18.93
CA ILE A 235 3.08 -3.00 18.11
C ILE A 235 3.70 -3.17 16.73
N THR A 236 2.86 -3.07 15.68
CA THR A 236 3.28 -3.07 14.28
C THR A 236 3.04 -1.71 13.65
N ILE A 237 4.02 -1.22 12.88
CA ILE A 237 3.96 0.06 12.17
C ILE A 237 4.65 -0.12 10.81
N ASN A 238 3.90 -0.03 9.73
CA ASN A 238 4.41 -0.12 8.36
C ASN A 238 3.95 1.09 7.54
N ILE A 239 4.58 2.22 7.77
CA ILE A 239 4.26 3.52 7.18
C ILE A 239 5.52 4.30 6.83
N ILE A 240 5.39 5.53 6.33
CA ILE A 240 6.54 6.37 5.97
C ILE A 240 7.38 6.76 7.20
N PRO A 241 8.72 6.87 7.05
CA PRO A 241 9.65 7.07 8.17
C PRO A 241 9.39 8.35 8.99
N GLU A 242 8.96 9.40 8.34
CA GLU A 242 8.66 10.69 8.98
C GLU A 242 7.55 10.53 10.04
N VAL A 243 6.50 9.81 9.70
CA VAL A 243 5.39 9.53 10.62
C VAL A 243 5.82 8.54 11.70
N ILE A 244 6.63 7.52 11.37
CA ILE A 244 7.21 6.61 12.39
C ILE A 244 7.97 7.41 13.46
N ALA A 245 8.77 8.41 13.04
CA ALA A 245 9.51 9.27 13.96
C ALA A 245 8.58 10.09 14.88
N GLU A 246 7.51 10.65 14.33
CA GLU A 246 6.52 11.43 15.08
C GLU A 246 5.74 10.58 16.08
N LEU A 247 5.50 9.32 15.78
CA LEU A 247 4.76 8.39 16.64
C LEU A 247 5.55 7.90 17.85
N TYR A 248 6.87 8.10 17.90
CA TYR A 248 7.74 7.58 18.97
C TYR A 248 7.22 7.85 20.38
N PRO A 249 6.80 9.08 20.78
CA PRO A 249 6.33 9.34 22.13
C PRO A 249 5.10 8.50 22.51
N ALA A 250 4.16 8.36 21.59
CA ALA A 250 2.94 7.58 21.82
C ALA A 250 3.21 6.08 21.86
N VAL A 251 4.11 5.59 21.00
CA VAL A 251 4.57 4.19 21.02
C VAL A 251 5.27 3.88 22.34
N LEU A 252 6.07 4.82 22.83
CA LEU A 252 6.76 4.69 24.13
C LEU A 252 5.76 4.61 25.28
N GLU A 253 4.73 5.47 25.28
CA GLU A 253 3.68 5.51 26.31
C GLU A 253 2.80 4.24 26.29
N ALA A 254 2.50 3.73 25.09
CA ALA A 254 1.72 2.51 24.89
C ALA A 254 2.50 1.20 25.15
N SER A 255 3.80 1.30 25.50
CA SER A 255 4.71 0.16 25.69
C SER A 255 5.05 -0.05 27.15
N ALA A 256 4.99 -1.29 27.62
CA ALA A 256 5.58 -1.76 28.87
C ALA A 256 6.93 -2.46 28.62
N GLU A 257 7.69 -2.76 29.69
CA GLU A 257 8.90 -3.56 29.59
C GLU A 257 8.63 -4.87 28.83
N GLY A 258 9.45 -5.18 27.83
CA GLY A 258 9.29 -6.38 26.99
C GLY A 258 8.32 -6.24 25.83
N THR A 259 7.63 -5.09 25.66
CA THR A 259 6.82 -4.83 24.46
C THR A 259 7.69 -4.94 23.21
N MET A 260 7.25 -5.75 22.26
CA MET A 260 7.89 -5.92 20.94
C MET A 260 7.32 -4.93 19.95
N VAL A 261 8.18 -4.16 19.28
CA VAL A 261 7.79 -3.20 18.24
C VAL A 261 8.41 -3.60 16.89
N PHE A 262 7.60 -3.64 15.85
CA PHE A 262 8.01 -3.93 14.48
C PHE A 262 7.78 -2.69 13.62
N LEU A 263 8.86 -2.15 13.07
CA LEU A 263 8.82 -0.96 12.22
C LEU A 263 9.25 -1.33 10.80
N SER A 264 8.50 -0.92 9.80
CA SER A 264 8.84 -1.07 8.39
C SER A 264 8.28 0.09 7.56
N GLY A 265 8.46 0.04 6.22
CA GLY A 265 8.20 1.20 5.37
C GLY A 265 9.36 2.19 5.40
N ILE A 266 10.53 1.74 5.86
CA ILE A 266 11.73 2.54 6.06
C ILE A 266 12.70 2.27 4.92
N LEU A 267 13.07 3.30 4.16
CA LEU A 267 14.18 3.19 3.21
C LEU A 267 15.51 3.09 3.98
N GLU A 268 16.48 2.34 3.43
CA GLU A 268 17.81 2.18 4.04
C GLU A 268 18.48 3.54 4.35
N SER A 269 18.28 4.52 3.49
CA SER A 269 18.78 5.90 3.69
C SER A 269 18.19 6.64 4.90
N LYS A 270 17.05 6.17 5.43
CA LYS A 270 16.35 6.76 6.59
C LYS A 270 16.52 5.95 7.87
N LYS A 271 17.13 4.76 7.78
CA LYS A 271 17.28 3.83 8.91
C LYS A 271 17.91 4.47 10.14
N ASP A 272 19.05 5.12 9.97
CA ASP A 272 19.82 5.67 11.09
C ASP A 272 19.03 6.74 11.83
N ALA A 273 18.29 7.58 11.11
CA ALA A 273 17.42 8.60 11.73
C ALA A 273 16.32 7.99 12.62
N ILE A 274 15.74 6.87 12.19
CA ILE A 274 14.74 6.14 13.01
C ILE A 274 15.41 5.48 14.20
N LEU A 275 16.59 4.88 14.03
CA LEU A 275 17.35 4.25 15.12
C LEU A 275 17.75 5.27 16.19
N ASP A 276 18.20 6.46 15.81
CA ASP A 276 18.57 7.55 16.75
C ASP A 276 17.40 7.97 17.64
N ILE A 277 16.17 7.83 17.15
CA ILE A 277 14.97 8.15 17.90
C ILE A 277 14.58 6.98 18.81
N TYR A 278 14.45 5.78 18.26
CA TYR A 278 13.90 4.63 18.97
C TYR A 278 14.88 4.01 19.97
N ASN A 279 16.21 4.12 19.78
CA ASN A 279 17.22 3.66 20.71
C ASN A 279 17.16 4.35 22.09
N LYS A 280 16.44 5.47 22.21
CA LYS A 280 16.23 6.17 23.50
C LYS A 280 15.34 5.39 24.47
N GLY A 281 14.53 4.46 23.97
CA GLY A 281 13.59 3.71 24.81
C GLY A 281 13.45 2.24 24.45
N PHE A 282 14.04 1.81 23.34
CA PHE A 282 13.94 0.45 22.83
C PHE A 282 15.32 -0.10 22.50
N ARG A 283 15.49 -1.41 22.68
CA ARG A 283 16.67 -2.17 22.26
C ARG A 283 16.39 -2.80 20.89
N ILE A 284 17.28 -2.66 19.95
CA ILE A 284 17.20 -3.33 18.65
C ILE A 284 17.50 -4.82 18.85
N LEU A 285 16.58 -5.68 18.42
CA LEU A 285 16.76 -7.13 18.44
C LEU A 285 17.17 -7.68 17.09
N GLU A 286 16.60 -7.10 16.00
CA GLU A 286 16.80 -7.58 14.64
C GLU A 286 16.61 -6.45 13.64
N CYS A 287 17.37 -6.49 12.55
CA CYS A 287 17.22 -5.64 11.39
C CYS A 287 17.25 -6.52 10.14
N LEU A 288 16.19 -6.50 9.34
CA LEU A 288 16.14 -7.13 8.02
C LEU A 288 16.20 -6.06 6.94
N ASN A 289 16.92 -6.36 5.88
CA ASN A 289 17.01 -5.53 4.69
C ASN A 289 16.58 -6.36 3.48
N GLN A 290 15.72 -5.79 2.66
CA GLN A 290 15.32 -6.37 1.38
C GLN A 290 15.23 -5.27 0.34
N ASN A 291 16.07 -5.34 -0.70
CA ASN A 291 16.27 -4.26 -1.65
C ASN A 291 16.62 -2.95 -0.91
N GLU A 292 15.86 -1.88 -1.13
CA GLU A 292 16.03 -0.57 -0.48
C GLU A 292 15.27 -0.42 0.84
N TRP A 293 14.54 -1.46 1.27
CA TRP A 293 13.66 -1.41 2.44
C TRP A 293 14.28 -2.07 3.66
N VAL A 294 13.95 -1.51 4.81
CA VAL A 294 14.41 -1.96 6.13
C VAL A 294 13.22 -2.27 7.03
N CYS A 295 13.34 -3.36 7.77
CA CYS A 295 12.44 -3.72 8.84
C CYS A 295 13.21 -3.90 10.14
N LEU A 296 12.73 -3.30 11.21
CA LEU A 296 13.32 -3.31 12.55
C LEU A 296 12.41 -4.05 13.52
N ARG A 297 12.99 -4.94 14.32
CA ARG A 297 12.36 -5.53 15.50
C ARG A 297 13.02 -4.98 16.74
N LEU A 298 12.24 -4.35 17.57
CA LEU A 298 12.68 -3.67 18.77
C LEU A 298 11.98 -4.25 19.99
N GLU A 299 12.60 -4.10 21.17
CA GLU A 299 12.01 -4.45 22.45
C GLU A 299 12.09 -3.25 23.40
N ARG A 300 11.00 -2.96 24.11
CA ARG A 300 10.99 -1.91 25.13
C ARG A 300 11.98 -2.25 26.23
N ALA A 301 12.99 -1.40 26.39
CA ALA A 301 14.03 -1.60 27.39
C ALA A 301 13.48 -1.39 28.81
N LYS A 302 14.12 -2.03 29.78
CA LYS A 302 13.89 -1.77 31.19
C LYS A 302 14.18 -0.30 31.49
N GLN A 303 13.28 0.36 32.22
CA GLN A 303 13.63 1.65 32.82
C GLN A 303 14.59 1.36 33.99
N THR A 304 15.86 1.77 33.83
CA THR A 304 16.86 1.74 34.89
C THR A 304 16.64 2.89 35.87
#